data_82ec10a6c97c07e22b0b887e0c89ba19
#
_entry.id   82ec10a6c97c07e22b0b887e0c89ba19
#
_cell.length_a   1.000
_cell.length_b   1.000
_cell.length_c   1.000
_cell.angle_alpha   90.00
_cell.angle_beta   90.00
_cell.angle_gamma   90.00
#
_symmetry.space_group_name_H-M   'P 1'
#
loop_
_entity.id
_entity.type
_entity.pdbx_description
1 polymer ?
#
loop_
_entity_poly.entity_id
_entity_poly.type
_entity_poly.pdbx_seq_one_letter_code
_entity_poly.pdbx_strand_id
1 'polypeptide(L)'
;MIYEKLKKNFSLLFCLGIIFLSSFFASIIQTSFGSVDVELKELKTDDGQTLVYDLYKPKLANSSDKVPFVVVVPGFQRSKEALSNIAIELSRRGFAIALIDPYAQGMSSSSTSRLAATTQGYGMFALVDYVHEGNFAFVDINKIGSTGHSMGGNAAIRGADYFGKEAIRSSTKSKLDSVFVSGYVLTLRDNILKDSKSNMGISYALYDEGAFRNELKGWDAANMEIAPESLRAVNNALPKENQIDRVELGKYYGSKEEKNLRVVFNEKLLHPFQPYNKEATANQINYFEKVFGFP
;
A
#
# COMPACT_ATOMS: atom_id res chain seq x y z
N MET A 1 -13.10 -56.54 -3.44
CA MET A 1 -13.73 -55.73 -2.40
C MET A 1 -12.91 -54.48 -2.02
N ILE A 2 -11.62 -54.57 -1.71
CA ILE A 2 -10.75 -53.42 -1.42
C ILE A 2 -10.55 -52.57 -2.67
N TYR A 3 -10.28 -53.15 -3.83
CA TYR A 3 -10.09 -52.48 -5.11
C TYR A 3 -11.32 -51.66 -5.55
N GLU A 4 -12.52 -52.20 -5.42
CA GLU A 4 -13.78 -51.51 -5.72
C GLU A 4 -14.05 -50.33 -4.77
N LYS A 5 -13.70 -50.46 -3.47
CA LYS A 5 -13.77 -49.35 -2.50
C LYS A 5 -12.76 -48.25 -2.83
N LEU A 6 -11.54 -48.61 -3.24
CA LEU A 6 -10.53 -47.66 -3.68
C LEU A 6 -10.96 -46.92 -4.93
N LYS A 7 -11.50 -47.60 -5.91
CA LYS A 7 -12.03 -47.00 -7.17
C LYS A 7 -13.18 -46.05 -6.90
N LYS A 8 -14.09 -46.39 -5.99
CA LYS A 8 -15.24 -45.54 -5.59
C LYS A 8 -14.78 -44.24 -4.91
N ASN A 9 -13.66 -44.27 -4.18
CA ASN A 9 -13.14 -43.11 -3.48
C ASN A 9 -11.98 -42.41 -4.21
N PHE A 10 -11.61 -42.88 -5.42
CA PHE A 10 -10.46 -42.34 -6.16
C PHE A 10 -10.63 -40.83 -6.44
N SER A 11 -11.80 -40.41 -6.91
CA SER A 11 -12.05 -38.98 -7.16
C SER A 11 -11.90 -38.12 -5.90
N LEU A 12 -12.38 -38.61 -4.75
CA LEU A 12 -12.25 -37.91 -3.48
C LEU A 12 -10.77 -37.82 -3.07
N LEU A 13 -10.04 -38.91 -3.11
CA LEU A 13 -8.61 -38.94 -2.76
C LEU A 13 -7.78 -38.07 -3.71
N PHE A 14 -8.11 -38.06 -5.00
CA PHE A 14 -7.47 -37.20 -5.99
C PHE A 14 -7.73 -35.71 -5.70
N CYS A 15 -8.97 -35.32 -5.41
CA CYS A 15 -9.32 -33.93 -5.03
C CYS A 15 -8.59 -33.52 -3.75
N LEU A 16 -8.55 -34.36 -2.71
CA LEU A 16 -7.83 -34.09 -1.48
C LEU A 16 -6.33 -33.91 -1.74
N GLY A 17 -5.75 -34.74 -2.60
CA GLY A 17 -4.36 -34.63 -3.03
C GLY A 17 -4.07 -33.31 -3.72
N ILE A 18 -4.93 -32.86 -4.64
CA ILE A 18 -4.80 -31.56 -5.32
C ILE A 18 -4.88 -30.41 -4.30
N ILE A 19 -5.86 -30.46 -3.39
CA ILE A 19 -6.02 -29.41 -2.36
C ILE A 19 -4.76 -29.31 -1.51
N PHE A 20 -4.23 -30.47 -1.05
CA PHE A 20 -3.03 -30.50 -0.23
C PHE A 20 -1.81 -29.94 -0.98
N LEU A 21 -1.58 -30.38 -2.23
CA LEU A 21 -0.48 -29.90 -3.06
C LEU A 21 -0.61 -28.41 -3.36
N SER A 22 -1.81 -27.94 -3.68
CA SER A 22 -2.05 -26.51 -3.95
C SER A 22 -1.79 -25.64 -2.72
N SER A 23 -2.23 -26.09 -1.53
CA SER A 23 -1.96 -25.39 -0.26
C SER A 23 -0.48 -25.35 0.05
N PHE A 24 0.25 -26.45 -0.18
CA PHE A 24 1.68 -26.51 -0.01
C PHE A 24 2.43 -25.53 -0.94
N PHE A 25 2.11 -25.52 -2.24
CA PHE A 25 2.69 -24.56 -3.19
C PHE A 25 2.32 -23.11 -2.87
N ALA A 26 1.08 -22.84 -2.45
CA ALA A 26 0.67 -21.52 -2.02
C ALA A 26 1.51 -21.02 -0.83
N SER A 27 1.77 -21.86 0.16
CA SER A 27 2.64 -21.56 1.29
C SER A 27 4.08 -21.26 0.87
N ILE A 28 4.64 -22.05 -0.05
CA ILE A 28 5.99 -21.80 -0.61
C ILE A 28 6.05 -20.42 -1.31
N ILE A 29 5.04 -20.09 -2.12
CA ILE A 29 5.00 -18.81 -2.82
C ILE A 29 4.86 -17.66 -1.82
N GLN A 30 3.96 -17.77 -0.86
CA GLN A 30 3.71 -16.74 0.16
C GLN A 30 4.97 -16.44 0.99
N THR A 31 5.71 -17.46 1.35
CA THR A 31 6.96 -17.33 2.13
C THR A 31 8.20 -17.11 1.27
N SER A 32 8.04 -16.89 -0.04
CA SER A 32 9.15 -16.74 -0.99
C SER A 32 10.20 -17.85 -0.84
N PHE A 33 9.74 -19.12 -0.95
CA PHE A 33 10.57 -20.32 -0.74
C PHE A 33 11.23 -20.36 0.64
N GLY A 34 10.55 -19.86 1.65
CA GLY A 34 11.03 -19.87 3.03
C GLY A 34 12.03 -18.76 3.38
N SER A 35 12.24 -17.78 2.51
CA SER A 35 13.08 -16.59 2.79
C SER A 35 12.35 -15.48 3.54
N VAL A 36 11.02 -15.57 3.65
CA VAL A 36 10.16 -14.62 4.34
C VAL A 36 9.34 -15.36 5.41
N ASP A 37 9.39 -14.89 6.63
CA ASP A 37 8.48 -15.33 7.69
C ASP A 37 7.18 -14.54 7.59
N VAL A 38 6.03 -15.24 7.71
CA VAL A 38 4.70 -14.62 7.68
C VAL A 38 3.99 -14.96 8.98
N GLU A 39 3.65 -13.94 9.76
CA GLU A 39 3.03 -14.09 11.06
C GLU A 39 1.78 -13.22 11.19
N LEU A 40 0.69 -13.80 11.69
CA LEU A 40 -0.48 -13.02 12.11
C LEU A 40 -0.16 -12.28 13.40
N LYS A 41 -0.39 -10.97 13.41
CA LYS A 41 -0.14 -10.07 14.53
C LYS A 41 -1.38 -9.25 14.88
N GLU A 42 -1.41 -8.80 16.12
CA GLU A 42 -2.42 -7.86 16.62
C GLU A 42 -1.73 -6.67 17.29
N LEU A 43 -2.20 -5.47 16.99
CA LEU A 43 -1.83 -4.24 17.69
C LEU A 43 -3.07 -3.74 18.45
N LYS A 44 -2.97 -3.67 19.76
CA LYS A 44 -3.97 -2.99 20.62
C LYS A 44 -3.56 -1.54 20.76
N THR A 45 -4.45 -0.64 20.44
CA THR A 45 -4.25 0.80 20.51
C THR A 45 -4.78 1.37 21.83
N ASP A 46 -4.29 2.54 22.24
CA ASP A 46 -4.67 3.18 23.51
C ASP A 46 -6.16 3.54 23.58
N ASP A 47 -6.81 3.74 22.43
CA ASP A 47 -8.25 3.99 22.32
C ASP A 47 -9.10 2.71 22.33
N GLY A 48 -8.47 1.55 22.62
CA GLY A 48 -9.13 0.25 22.80
C GLY A 48 -9.48 -0.48 21.52
N GLN A 49 -8.97 -0.02 20.35
CA GLN A 49 -9.13 -0.74 19.09
C GLN A 49 -8.08 -1.84 18.95
N THR A 50 -8.39 -2.86 18.14
CA THR A 50 -7.45 -3.92 17.78
C THR A 50 -7.27 -3.94 16.27
N LEU A 51 -6.04 -3.71 15.82
CA LEU A 51 -5.65 -3.85 14.43
C LEU A 51 -5.01 -5.23 14.21
N VAL A 52 -5.55 -6.01 13.29
CA VAL A 52 -5.01 -7.31 12.89
C VAL A 52 -4.28 -7.16 11.56
N TYR A 53 -3.11 -7.79 11.43
CA TYR A 53 -2.29 -7.73 10.23
C TYR A 53 -1.41 -8.95 10.07
N ASP A 54 -1.06 -9.28 8.83
CA ASP A 54 -0.01 -10.24 8.54
C ASP A 54 1.32 -9.48 8.41
N LEU A 55 2.29 -9.86 9.24
CA LEU A 55 3.65 -9.36 9.16
C LEU A 55 4.48 -10.29 8.27
N TYR A 56 4.91 -9.79 7.11
CA TYR A 56 5.87 -10.42 6.22
C TYR A 56 7.26 -9.88 6.58
N LYS A 57 8.11 -10.71 7.16
CA LYS A 57 9.45 -10.32 7.59
C LYS A 57 10.50 -11.10 6.81
N PRO A 58 11.38 -10.47 6.02
CA PRO A 58 12.53 -11.13 5.44
C PRO A 58 13.42 -11.76 6.54
N LYS A 59 13.84 -13.00 6.38
CA LYS A 59 14.64 -13.71 7.41
C LYS A 59 15.99 -13.05 7.70
N LEU A 60 16.55 -12.35 6.72
CA LEU A 60 17.80 -11.60 6.89
C LEU A 60 17.62 -10.33 7.72
N ALA A 61 16.38 -9.80 7.83
CA ALA A 61 16.09 -8.59 8.59
C ALA A 61 16.28 -8.81 10.10
N ASN A 62 17.18 -8.03 10.70
CA ASN A 62 17.51 -8.08 12.12
C ASN A 62 17.91 -6.67 12.62
N SER A 63 18.31 -6.53 13.87
CA SER A 63 18.68 -5.23 14.46
C SER A 63 19.94 -4.59 13.86
N SER A 64 20.83 -5.39 13.24
CA SER A 64 22.04 -4.92 12.57
C SER A 64 21.78 -4.64 11.09
N ASP A 65 20.94 -5.45 10.45
CA ASP A 65 20.56 -5.35 9.04
C ASP A 65 19.09 -4.95 8.94
N LYS A 66 18.84 -3.67 9.17
CA LYS A 66 17.50 -3.09 9.15
C LYS A 66 16.98 -2.92 7.73
N VAL A 67 15.69 -3.18 7.56
CA VAL A 67 15.02 -3.10 6.25
C VAL A 67 13.94 -2.02 6.24
N PRO A 68 13.55 -1.51 5.05
CA PRO A 68 12.39 -0.65 4.91
C PRO A 68 11.11 -1.37 5.32
N PHE A 69 10.13 -0.61 5.78
CA PHE A 69 8.83 -1.12 6.20
C PHE A 69 7.69 -0.47 5.40
N VAL A 70 6.73 -1.27 4.91
CA VAL A 70 5.58 -0.75 4.18
C VAL A 70 4.28 -1.31 4.75
N VAL A 71 3.35 -0.41 5.08
CA VAL A 71 1.98 -0.79 5.45
C VAL A 71 1.12 -0.84 4.19
N VAL A 72 0.49 -2.00 3.95
CA VAL A 72 -0.40 -2.24 2.81
C VAL A 72 -1.85 -2.21 3.29
N VAL A 73 -2.64 -1.27 2.75
CA VAL A 73 -4.00 -0.97 3.20
C VAL A 73 -5.02 -1.32 2.11
N PRO A 74 -5.85 -2.34 2.30
CA PRO A 74 -6.94 -2.66 1.38
C PRO A 74 -8.02 -1.57 1.31
N GLY A 75 -8.85 -1.66 0.26
CA GLY A 75 -9.97 -0.74 0.04
C GLY A 75 -11.20 -1.06 0.88
N PHE A 76 -12.27 -0.31 0.61
CA PHE A 76 -13.55 -0.49 1.29
C PHE A 76 -14.13 -1.90 1.07
N GLN A 77 -14.63 -2.50 2.13
CA GLN A 77 -15.19 -3.88 2.16
C GLN A 77 -14.20 -4.96 1.69
N ARG A 78 -12.90 -4.75 1.93
CA ARG A 78 -11.84 -5.72 1.62
C ARG A 78 -11.04 -6.05 2.87
N SER A 79 -10.73 -7.32 3.05
CA SER A 79 -9.75 -7.79 4.03
C SER A 79 -8.34 -7.77 3.44
N LYS A 80 -7.34 -8.04 4.27
CA LYS A 80 -5.92 -8.03 3.94
C LYS A 80 -5.58 -8.89 2.71
N GLU A 81 -6.25 -10.03 2.53
CA GLU A 81 -6.00 -10.97 1.43
C GLU A 81 -6.13 -10.33 0.03
N ALA A 82 -6.91 -9.25 -0.09
CA ALA A 82 -7.11 -8.57 -1.37
C ALA A 82 -5.84 -7.94 -1.96
N LEU A 83 -4.82 -7.69 -1.14
CA LEU A 83 -3.54 -7.09 -1.57
C LEU A 83 -2.33 -7.98 -1.21
N SER A 84 -2.53 -9.28 -0.99
CA SER A 84 -1.47 -10.22 -0.64
C SER A 84 -0.37 -10.30 -1.70
N ASN A 85 -0.70 -10.12 -2.98
CA ASN A 85 0.29 -10.06 -4.06
C ASN A 85 1.31 -8.94 -3.86
N ILE A 86 0.88 -7.75 -3.40
CA ILE A 86 1.78 -6.62 -3.12
C ILE A 86 2.70 -6.95 -1.95
N ALA A 87 2.14 -7.55 -0.87
CA ALA A 87 2.93 -7.95 0.29
C ALA A 87 4.00 -9.01 -0.08
N ILE A 88 3.62 -10.02 -0.86
CA ILE A 88 4.52 -11.07 -1.33
C ILE A 88 5.62 -10.47 -2.22
N GLU A 89 5.26 -9.61 -3.19
CA GLU A 89 6.21 -9.05 -4.13
C GLU A 89 7.22 -8.09 -3.47
N LEU A 90 6.79 -7.26 -2.52
CA LEU A 90 7.70 -6.39 -1.78
C LEU A 90 8.55 -7.17 -0.78
N SER A 91 7.96 -8.14 -0.04
CA SER A 91 8.72 -8.87 0.98
C SER A 91 9.83 -9.74 0.40
N ARG A 92 9.63 -10.36 -0.77
CA ARG A 92 10.68 -11.11 -1.47
C ARG A 92 11.84 -10.26 -1.98
N ARG A 93 11.65 -8.93 -2.01
CA ARG A 93 12.66 -7.93 -2.34
C ARG A 93 13.30 -7.28 -1.11
N GLY A 94 13.11 -7.87 0.06
CA GLY A 94 13.76 -7.43 1.29
C GLY A 94 13.02 -6.37 2.09
N PHE A 95 11.78 -6.02 1.73
CA PHE A 95 10.95 -5.11 2.54
C PHE A 95 10.22 -5.89 3.64
N ALA A 96 10.13 -5.35 4.84
CA ALA A 96 9.19 -5.83 5.83
C ALA A 96 7.82 -5.21 5.57
N ILE A 97 6.75 -6.02 5.58
CA ILE A 97 5.41 -5.59 5.20
C ILE A 97 4.42 -5.90 6.31
N ALA A 98 3.59 -4.93 6.65
CA ALA A 98 2.35 -5.19 7.38
C ALA A 98 1.16 -5.06 6.44
N LEU A 99 0.53 -6.17 6.16
CA LEU A 99 -0.70 -6.25 5.37
C LEU A 99 -1.88 -6.25 6.34
N ILE A 100 -2.58 -5.12 6.46
CA ILE A 100 -3.57 -4.92 7.52
C ILE A 100 -4.98 -5.34 7.11
N ASP A 101 -5.75 -5.83 8.07
CA ASP A 101 -7.21 -5.77 8.02
C ASP A 101 -7.64 -4.36 8.44
N PRO A 102 -8.25 -3.56 7.56
CA PRO A 102 -8.71 -2.23 7.94
C PRO A 102 -9.69 -2.27 9.10
N TYR A 103 -9.73 -1.26 9.96
CA TYR A 103 -10.75 -1.17 11.01
C TYR A 103 -12.15 -1.36 10.45
N ALA A 104 -12.98 -2.11 11.16
CA ALA A 104 -14.33 -2.55 10.78
C ALA A 104 -14.37 -3.48 9.55
N GLN A 105 -13.24 -4.10 9.19
CA GLN A 105 -13.13 -5.08 8.10
C GLN A 105 -12.22 -6.23 8.53
N GLY A 106 -12.40 -7.41 7.93
CA GLY A 106 -11.61 -8.60 8.27
C GLY A 106 -11.68 -8.95 9.76
N MET A 107 -10.52 -9.18 10.38
CA MET A 107 -10.38 -9.58 11.78
C MET A 107 -10.16 -8.39 12.74
N SER A 108 -9.96 -7.19 12.23
CA SER A 108 -9.79 -5.99 13.05
C SER A 108 -11.08 -5.56 13.75
N SER A 109 -10.96 -4.88 14.89
CA SER A 109 -12.10 -4.37 15.63
C SER A 109 -12.86 -3.28 14.86
N SER A 110 -14.03 -2.92 15.33
CA SER A 110 -14.77 -1.75 14.86
C SER A 110 -13.94 -0.48 15.03
N SER A 111 -14.16 0.49 14.13
CA SER A 111 -13.55 1.80 14.26
C SER A 111 -14.30 2.68 15.25
N THR A 112 -13.59 3.52 15.98
CA THR A 112 -14.16 4.63 16.77
C THR A 112 -14.59 5.80 15.88
N SER A 113 -14.22 5.79 14.61
CA SER A 113 -14.56 6.82 13.63
C SER A 113 -15.37 6.26 12.46
N ARG A 114 -16.46 6.97 12.09
CA ARG A 114 -17.21 6.68 10.85
C ARG A 114 -16.39 6.94 9.57
N LEU A 115 -15.31 7.72 9.67
CA LEU A 115 -14.42 8.09 8.58
C LEU A 115 -13.04 7.45 8.78
N ALA A 116 -12.98 6.19 9.21
CA ALA A 116 -11.74 5.49 9.60
C ALA A 116 -10.60 5.61 8.56
N ALA A 117 -10.91 5.51 7.28
CA ALA A 117 -9.91 5.69 6.21
C ALA A 117 -9.27 7.09 6.21
N THR A 118 -10.03 8.11 6.61
CA THR A 118 -9.57 9.51 6.60
C THR A 118 -8.89 9.91 7.90
N THR A 119 -9.43 9.48 9.05
CA THR A 119 -9.03 9.98 10.38
C THR A 119 -8.05 9.07 11.09
N GLN A 120 -8.00 7.79 10.71
CA GLN A 120 -7.18 6.76 11.34
C GLN A 120 -6.36 5.95 10.30
N GLY A 121 -6.48 6.27 9.00
CA GLY A 121 -5.86 5.49 7.93
C GLY A 121 -6.23 4.00 7.98
N TYR A 122 -7.46 3.69 8.44
CA TYR A 122 -7.91 2.32 8.70
C TYR A 122 -7.08 1.54 9.73
N GLY A 123 -6.40 2.24 10.65
CA GLY A 123 -5.47 1.67 11.63
C GLY A 123 -3.99 1.80 11.22
N MET A 124 -3.70 2.22 9.98
CA MET A 124 -2.34 2.40 9.51
C MET A 124 -1.59 3.46 10.32
N PHE A 125 -2.25 4.54 10.78
CA PHE A 125 -1.57 5.58 11.57
C PHE A 125 -1.01 5.02 12.87
N ALA A 126 -1.81 4.27 13.64
CA ALA A 126 -1.38 3.64 14.87
C ALA A 126 -0.21 2.66 14.65
N LEU A 127 -0.24 1.91 13.54
CA LEU A 127 0.84 0.98 13.22
C LEU A 127 2.13 1.70 12.81
N VAL A 128 2.05 2.80 12.07
CA VAL A 128 3.22 3.64 11.75
C VAL A 128 3.84 4.23 13.02
N ASP A 129 3.02 4.73 13.95
CA ASP A 129 3.50 5.22 15.25
C ASP A 129 4.21 4.11 16.02
N TYR A 130 3.57 2.95 16.18
CA TYR A 130 4.12 1.78 16.85
C TYR A 130 5.48 1.35 16.29
N VAL A 131 5.61 1.32 14.96
CA VAL A 131 6.87 0.93 14.31
C VAL A 131 7.93 2.02 14.46
N HIS A 132 7.55 3.29 14.34
CA HIS A 132 8.48 4.41 14.49
C HIS A 132 9.04 4.54 15.90
N GLU A 133 8.32 4.11 16.92
CA GLU A 133 8.77 4.01 18.31
C GLU A 133 9.86 2.92 18.53
N GLY A 134 10.18 2.14 17.50
CA GLY A 134 11.24 1.12 17.55
C GLY A 134 10.79 -0.25 18.01
N ASN A 135 9.49 -0.51 18.07
CA ASN A 135 8.93 -1.81 18.49
C ASN A 135 9.30 -2.97 17.54
N PHE A 136 9.76 -2.66 16.33
CA PHE A 136 10.36 -3.61 15.40
C PHE A 136 11.83 -3.28 15.19
N ALA A 137 12.72 -3.91 15.97
CA ALA A 137 14.17 -3.64 15.94
C ALA A 137 14.83 -3.85 14.56
N PHE A 138 14.20 -4.65 13.69
CA PHE A 138 14.65 -4.96 12.33
C PHE A 138 14.22 -3.91 11.28
N VAL A 139 13.46 -2.88 11.66
CA VAL A 139 12.97 -1.84 10.73
C VAL A 139 13.87 -0.62 10.78
N ASP A 140 14.21 -0.08 9.60
CA ASP A 140 14.76 1.26 9.46
C ASP A 140 13.62 2.29 9.60
N ILE A 141 13.52 2.93 10.74
CA ILE A 141 12.46 3.90 11.06
C ILE A 141 12.47 5.16 10.17
N ASN A 142 13.54 5.39 9.40
CA ASN A 142 13.61 6.45 8.40
C ASN A 142 13.07 6.02 7.02
N LYS A 143 12.69 4.75 6.87
CA LYS A 143 12.21 4.15 5.63
C LYS A 143 10.86 3.46 5.84
N ILE A 144 9.90 4.17 6.42
CA ILE A 144 8.52 3.70 6.59
C ILE A 144 7.68 4.23 5.44
N GLY A 145 6.99 3.34 4.73
CA GLY A 145 6.08 3.66 3.65
C GLY A 145 4.67 3.14 3.90
N SER A 146 3.73 3.63 3.10
CA SER A 146 2.37 3.09 3.04
C SER A 146 1.88 3.03 1.61
N THR A 147 1.07 2.04 1.33
CA THR A 147 0.35 1.93 0.07
C THR A 147 -1.04 1.37 0.30
N GLY A 148 -1.93 1.61 -0.65
CA GLY A 148 -3.26 1.02 -0.61
C GLY A 148 -4.03 1.29 -1.88
N HIS A 149 -5.08 0.49 -2.09
CA HIS A 149 -5.97 0.61 -3.24
C HIS A 149 -7.32 1.20 -2.84
N SER A 150 -7.89 2.05 -3.69
CA SER A 150 -9.22 2.66 -3.45
C SER A 150 -9.26 3.45 -2.14
N MET A 151 -10.12 3.12 -1.20
CA MET A 151 -10.13 3.74 0.13
C MET A 151 -8.84 3.51 0.92
N GLY A 152 -8.09 2.45 0.64
CA GLY A 152 -6.73 2.26 1.15
C GLY A 152 -5.74 3.28 0.56
N GLY A 153 -5.90 3.65 -0.70
CA GLY A 153 -5.18 4.77 -1.32
C GLY A 153 -5.50 6.11 -0.66
N ASN A 154 -6.79 6.35 -0.32
CA ASN A 154 -7.17 7.49 0.52
C ASN A 154 -6.47 7.46 1.89
N ALA A 155 -6.41 6.30 2.53
CA ALA A 155 -5.73 6.15 3.82
C ALA A 155 -4.23 6.50 3.70
N ALA A 156 -3.55 6.04 2.65
CA ALA A 156 -2.13 6.34 2.42
C ALA A 156 -1.87 7.85 2.27
N ILE A 157 -2.66 8.55 1.45
CA ILE A 157 -2.48 10.00 1.26
C ILE A 157 -2.86 10.80 2.50
N ARG A 158 -3.87 10.36 3.26
CA ARG A 158 -4.22 10.95 4.55
C ARG A 158 -3.13 10.75 5.60
N GLY A 159 -2.41 9.63 5.54
CA GLY A 159 -1.22 9.42 6.36
C GLY A 159 -0.10 10.41 6.03
N ALA A 160 0.17 10.66 4.75
CA ALA A 160 1.14 11.67 4.34
C ALA A 160 0.80 13.08 4.85
N ASP A 161 -0.47 13.46 4.85
CA ASP A 161 -0.98 14.72 5.42
C ASP A 161 -0.86 14.73 6.96
N TYR A 162 -1.30 13.66 7.63
CA TYR A 162 -1.31 13.55 9.09
C TYR A 162 0.09 13.64 9.68
N PHE A 163 1.00 12.77 9.24
CA PHE A 163 2.39 12.75 9.70
C PHE A 163 3.20 13.94 9.20
N GLY A 164 2.84 14.51 8.05
CA GLY A 164 3.43 15.76 7.57
C GLY A 164 3.08 16.95 8.48
N LYS A 165 1.82 17.09 8.87
CA LYS A 165 1.36 18.10 9.84
C LYS A 165 2.00 17.93 11.21
N GLU A 166 2.14 16.69 11.68
CA GLU A 166 2.84 16.38 12.92
C GLU A 166 4.29 16.84 12.84
N ALA A 167 4.98 16.48 11.76
CA ALA A 167 6.38 16.85 11.52
C ALA A 167 6.58 18.38 11.48
N ILE A 168 5.67 19.11 10.83
CA ILE A 168 5.72 20.59 10.79
C ILE A 168 5.55 21.18 12.19
N ARG A 169 4.57 20.69 12.97
CA ARG A 169 4.31 21.19 14.34
C ARG A 169 5.46 20.92 15.31
N SER A 170 6.10 19.76 15.20
CA SER A 170 7.19 19.33 16.08
C SER A 170 8.57 19.70 15.55
N SER A 171 8.67 20.28 14.35
CA SER A 171 9.96 20.57 13.67
C SER A 171 10.82 19.31 13.50
N THR A 172 10.19 18.18 13.21
CA THR A 172 10.84 16.88 13.01
C THR A 172 10.66 16.40 11.57
N LYS A 173 11.22 15.22 11.26
CA LYS A 173 10.91 14.51 10.00
C LYS A 173 9.57 13.80 10.12
N SER A 174 8.85 13.65 8.99
CA SER A 174 7.65 12.83 8.94
C SER A 174 8.00 11.36 9.24
N LYS A 175 7.19 10.72 10.07
CA LYS A 175 7.29 9.27 10.34
C LYS A 175 7.00 8.44 9.09
N LEU A 176 6.20 8.97 8.16
CA LEU A 176 5.86 8.34 6.89
C LEU A 176 6.69 8.95 5.76
N ASP A 177 7.72 8.23 5.34
CA ASP A 177 8.68 8.69 4.33
C ASP A 177 8.10 8.73 2.93
N SER A 178 7.29 7.73 2.59
CA SER A 178 6.83 7.53 1.21
C SER A 178 5.44 6.89 1.17
N VAL A 179 4.63 7.31 0.19
CA VAL A 179 3.31 6.72 -0.04
C VAL A 179 3.12 6.35 -1.51
N PHE A 180 2.38 5.27 -1.77
CA PHE A 180 1.91 4.95 -3.11
C PHE A 180 0.38 4.84 -3.10
N VAL A 181 -0.27 5.71 -3.86
CA VAL A 181 -1.73 5.87 -3.91
C VAL A 181 -2.27 5.17 -5.14
N SER A 182 -2.98 4.07 -4.96
CA SER A 182 -3.56 3.31 -6.06
C SER A 182 -5.08 3.49 -6.09
N GLY A 183 -5.64 3.85 -7.25
CA GLY A 183 -7.08 3.93 -7.49
C GLY A 183 -7.83 4.98 -6.68
N TYR A 184 -7.17 6.07 -6.26
CA TYR A 184 -7.80 7.15 -5.52
C TYR A 184 -7.12 8.50 -5.74
N VAL A 185 -7.84 9.51 -6.23
CA VAL A 185 -7.28 10.84 -6.53
C VAL A 185 -8.06 12.00 -5.89
N LEU A 186 -9.23 11.75 -5.32
CA LEU A 186 -10.14 12.79 -4.81
C LEU A 186 -9.57 13.63 -3.64
N THR A 187 -8.52 13.15 -2.99
CA THR A 187 -7.83 13.85 -1.89
C THR A 187 -6.50 14.48 -2.32
N LEU A 188 -6.15 14.45 -3.62
CA LEU A 188 -5.01 15.19 -4.17
C LEU A 188 -5.35 16.68 -4.31
N ARG A 189 -5.55 17.36 -3.16
CA ARG A 189 -5.94 18.75 -3.04
C ARG A 189 -4.83 19.56 -2.38
N ASP A 190 -4.74 20.87 -2.69
CA ASP A 190 -3.68 21.75 -2.20
C ASP A 190 -3.53 21.74 -0.67
N ASN A 191 -4.66 21.73 0.06
CA ASN A 191 -4.66 21.70 1.52
C ASN A 191 -4.14 20.38 2.13
N ILE A 192 -4.08 19.32 1.37
CA ILE A 192 -3.50 18.01 1.75
C ILE A 192 -2.04 17.93 1.30
N LEU A 193 -1.78 18.29 0.05
CA LEU A 193 -0.46 18.14 -0.57
C LEU A 193 0.59 19.08 0.03
N LYS A 194 0.21 20.31 0.41
CA LYS A 194 1.13 21.31 0.99
C LYS A 194 1.78 20.86 2.30
N ASP A 195 1.07 20.08 3.09
CA ASP A 195 1.52 19.60 4.40
C ASP A 195 2.18 18.21 4.32
N SER A 196 2.02 17.51 3.19
CA SER A 196 2.67 16.21 2.96
C SER A 196 4.19 16.37 2.91
N LYS A 197 4.89 15.65 3.79
CA LYS A 197 6.36 15.56 3.84
C LYS A 197 6.81 14.14 3.49
N SER A 198 6.21 13.58 2.43
CA SER A 198 6.45 12.22 1.96
C SER A 198 6.61 12.21 0.44
N ASN A 199 7.46 11.34 -0.06
CA ASN A 199 7.48 10.99 -1.47
C ASN A 199 6.15 10.35 -1.88
N MET A 200 5.71 10.51 -3.12
CA MET A 200 4.39 10.03 -3.54
C MET A 200 4.40 9.44 -4.95
N GLY A 201 4.01 8.18 -5.06
CA GLY A 201 3.59 7.55 -6.32
C GLY A 201 2.07 7.53 -6.42
N ILE A 202 1.55 7.72 -7.62
CA ILE A 202 0.12 7.72 -7.91
C ILE A 202 -0.11 6.80 -9.09
N SER A 203 -1.06 5.89 -8.96
CA SER A 203 -1.52 5.01 -10.03
C SER A 203 -3.05 5.07 -10.09
N TYR A 204 -3.61 5.35 -11.27
CA TYR A 204 -5.05 5.45 -11.46
C TYR A 204 -5.48 4.70 -12.72
N ALA A 205 -6.57 3.93 -12.62
CA ALA A 205 -7.09 3.18 -13.75
C ALA A 205 -7.76 4.12 -14.77
N LEU A 206 -7.37 4.05 -16.05
CA LEU A 206 -7.90 4.93 -17.10
C LEU A 206 -9.41 4.71 -17.35
N TYR A 207 -9.92 3.52 -17.03
CA TYR A 207 -11.33 3.16 -17.17
C TYR A 207 -12.01 3.00 -15.80
N ASP A 208 -11.55 3.77 -14.80
CA ASP A 208 -12.15 3.76 -13.45
C ASP A 208 -13.61 4.20 -13.51
N GLU A 209 -14.52 3.32 -13.14
CA GLU A 209 -15.96 3.58 -13.12
C GLU A 209 -16.36 4.65 -12.10
N GLY A 210 -15.51 4.94 -11.13
CA GLY A 210 -15.68 6.01 -10.15
C GLY A 210 -15.17 7.38 -10.60
N ALA A 211 -14.56 7.47 -11.78
CA ALA A 211 -13.91 8.70 -12.27
C ALA A 211 -14.88 9.86 -12.51
N PHE A 212 -16.20 9.61 -12.60
CA PHE A 212 -17.22 10.67 -12.65
C PHE A 212 -17.13 11.64 -11.45
N ARG A 213 -16.51 11.23 -10.35
CA ARG A 213 -16.26 12.04 -9.14
C ARG A 213 -15.04 12.96 -9.26
N ASN A 214 -14.13 12.69 -10.20
CA ASN A 214 -12.92 13.46 -10.43
C ASN A 214 -13.28 14.88 -10.95
N GLU A 215 -12.31 15.79 -10.93
CA GLU A 215 -12.51 17.17 -11.38
C GLU A 215 -12.74 17.22 -12.89
N LEU A 216 -11.97 16.48 -13.71
CA LEU A 216 -12.29 16.29 -15.12
C LEU A 216 -13.59 15.52 -15.28
N LYS A 217 -14.31 15.83 -16.39
CA LYS A 217 -15.60 15.22 -16.72
C LYS A 217 -15.57 14.57 -18.10
N GLY A 218 -16.58 13.73 -18.35
CA GLY A 218 -16.73 13.06 -19.63
C GLY A 218 -15.70 11.94 -19.81
N TRP A 219 -15.26 11.73 -21.03
CA TRP A 219 -14.39 10.63 -21.42
C TRP A 219 -12.97 10.74 -20.85
N ASP A 220 -12.53 11.96 -20.50
CA ASP A 220 -11.20 12.21 -19.95
C ASP A 220 -11.17 12.21 -18.42
N ALA A 221 -12.27 11.89 -17.76
CA ALA A 221 -12.38 11.98 -16.28
C ALA A 221 -11.30 11.20 -15.52
N ALA A 222 -10.73 10.16 -16.11
CA ALA A 222 -9.66 9.35 -15.54
C ALA A 222 -8.30 9.57 -16.21
N ASN A 223 -8.16 10.54 -17.10
CA ASN A 223 -6.90 10.81 -17.82
C ASN A 223 -5.93 11.61 -16.93
N MET A 224 -5.01 10.90 -16.30
CA MET A 224 -4.06 11.49 -15.34
C MET A 224 -2.95 12.34 -16.01
N GLU A 225 -2.82 12.34 -17.32
CA GLU A 225 -1.89 13.26 -17.99
C GLU A 225 -2.33 14.73 -17.89
N ILE A 226 -3.64 14.96 -17.82
CA ILE A 226 -4.24 16.30 -17.83
C ILE A 226 -5.16 16.56 -16.64
N ALA A 227 -5.37 15.59 -15.78
CA ALA A 227 -6.25 15.72 -14.62
C ALA A 227 -5.71 16.77 -13.64
N PRO A 228 -6.57 17.70 -13.15
CA PRO A 228 -6.15 18.69 -12.16
C PRO A 228 -5.54 18.06 -10.90
N GLU A 229 -6.00 16.89 -10.49
CA GLU A 229 -5.50 16.15 -9.33
C GLU A 229 -4.04 15.72 -9.50
N SER A 230 -3.67 15.15 -10.66
CA SER A 230 -2.30 14.73 -10.95
C SER A 230 -1.38 15.92 -11.17
N LEU A 231 -1.83 16.92 -11.94
CA LEU A 231 -1.09 18.17 -12.15
C LEU A 231 -0.78 18.87 -10.83
N ARG A 232 -1.74 18.96 -9.93
CA ARG A 232 -1.58 19.54 -8.60
C ARG A 232 -0.56 18.77 -7.77
N ALA A 233 -0.62 17.43 -7.78
CA ALA A 233 0.33 16.59 -7.05
C ALA A 233 1.76 16.78 -7.55
N VAL A 234 1.97 16.84 -8.88
CA VAL A 234 3.29 17.06 -9.47
C VAL A 234 3.77 18.50 -9.25
N ASN A 235 2.94 19.49 -9.54
CA ASN A 235 3.31 20.91 -9.43
C ASN A 235 3.57 21.33 -7.98
N ASN A 236 2.98 20.66 -6.99
CA ASN A 236 3.33 20.86 -5.58
C ASN A 236 4.79 20.51 -5.25
N ALA A 237 5.43 19.68 -6.05
CA ALA A 237 6.83 19.28 -5.89
C ALA A 237 7.81 20.13 -6.71
N LEU A 238 7.31 20.99 -7.58
CA LEU A 238 8.13 21.77 -8.51
C LEU A 238 8.18 23.25 -8.12
N PRO A 239 9.32 23.92 -8.37
CA PRO A 239 9.38 25.38 -8.34
C PRO A 239 8.37 26.00 -9.30
N LYS A 240 7.89 27.20 -8.99
CA LYS A 240 6.84 27.88 -9.79
C LYS A 240 7.19 28.03 -11.28
N GLU A 241 8.45 28.31 -11.57
CA GLU A 241 9.00 28.47 -12.92
C GLU A 241 9.08 27.16 -13.72
N ASN A 242 9.00 26.02 -13.04
CA ASN A 242 9.10 24.67 -13.63
C ASN A 242 7.77 23.93 -13.63
N GLN A 243 6.67 24.61 -13.26
CA GLN A 243 5.36 23.97 -13.27
C GLN A 243 4.93 23.58 -14.68
N ILE A 244 4.21 22.46 -14.76
CA ILE A 244 3.79 21.83 -16.01
C ILE A 244 2.27 21.90 -16.17
N ASP A 245 1.80 21.87 -17.40
CA ASP A 245 0.39 21.80 -17.80
C ASP A 245 -0.04 20.39 -18.26
N ARG A 246 0.93 19.47 -18.39
CA ARG A 246 0.71 18.06 -18.75
C ARG A 246 1.69 17.16 -18.01
N VAL A 247 1.20 16.12 -17.37
CA VAL A 247 2.02 15.10 -16.71
C VAL A 247 2.52 14.08 -17.73
N GLU A 248 3.81 13.80 -17.72
CA GLU A 248 4.40 12.68 -18.45
C GLU A 248 4.33 11.45 -17.55
N LEU A 249 3.54 10.46 -17.95
CA LEU A 249 3.33 9.24 -17.17
C LEU A 249 4.63 8.46 -16.99
N GLY A 250 4.86 7.95 -15.76
CA GLY A 250 6.09 7.22 -15.41
C GLY A 250 7.32 8.08 -15.18
N LYS A 251 7.26 9.37 -15.45
CA LYS A 251 8.35 10.31 -15.16
C LYS A 251 8.35 10.71 -13.69
N TYR A 252 9.54 10.75 -13.13
CA TYR A 252 9.76 11.22 -11.76
C TYR A 252 10.05 12.71 -11.73
N TYR A 253 9.35 13.43 -10.88
CA TYR A 253 9.45 14.88 -10.63
C TYR A 253 9.87 15.13 -9.19
N GLY A 254 10.65 16.19 -8.93
CA GLY A 254 11.12 16.52 -7.58
C GLY A 254 12.29 15.64 -7.12
N SER A 255 12.56 15.61 -5.83
CA SER A 255 13.67 14.92 -5.18
C SER A 255 13.19 14.00 -4.05
N LYS A 256 13.72 12.78 -3.97
CA LYS A 256 13.40 11.86 -2.88
C LYS A 256 14.01 12.30 -1.54
N GLU A 257 15.13 12.99 -1.60
CA GLU A 257 15.85 13.52 -0.44
C GLU A 257 15.05 14.65 0.23
N GLU A 258 14.38 15.48 -0.58
CA GLU A 258 13.51 16.56 -0.13
C GLU A 258 12.10 16.10 0.23
N LYS A 259 11.80 14.79 0.11
CA LYS A 259 10.48 14.21 0.38
C LYS A 259 9.36 14.80 -0.49
N ASN A 260 9.72 15.22 -1.70
CA ASN A 260 8.78 15.77 -2.68
C ASN A 260 8.82 15.04 -4.03
N LEU A 261 9.45 13.84 -4.11
CA LEU A 261 9.42 13.03 -5.33
C LEU A 261 7.98 12.65 -5.69
N ARG A 262 7.62 12.83 -6.97
CA ARG A 262 6.30 12.49 -7.51
C ARG A 262 6.45 11.67 -8.78
N VAL A 263 5.57 10.67 -8.95
CA VAL A 263 5.39 9.93 -10.20
C VAL A 263 3.92 9.58 -10.37
N VAL A 264 3.42 9.61 -11.60
CA VAL A 264 2.02 9.30 -11.93
C VAL A 264 1.99 8.20 -13.00
N PHE A 265 1.14 7.21 -12.79
CA PHE A 265 0.83 6.13 -13.72
C PHE A 265 -0.66 6.12 -14.02
N ASN A 266 -1.05 5.69 -15.23
CA ASN A 266 -2.46 5.67 -15.65
C ASN A 266 -2.70 4.45 -16.54
N GLU A 267 -2.90 3.30 -15.93
CA GLU A 267 -3.01 2.03 -16.62
C GLU A 267 -4.39 1.84 -17.30
N LYS A 268 -4.40 1.24 -18.49
CA LYS A 268 -5.61 0.97 -19.30
C LYS A 268 -6.43 -0.19 -18.77
N LEU A 269 -7.06 -0.02 -17.61
CA LEU A 269 -7.85 -1.06 -16.93
C LEU A 269 -8.99 -0.44 -16.10
N LEU A 270 -9.87 -1.30 -15.58
CA LEU A 270 -10.94 -0.92 -14.65
C LEU A 270 -10.42 -0.90 -13.22
N HIS A 271 -11.04 -0.08 -12.36
CA HIS A 271 -10.70 0.05 -10.93
C HIS A 271 -10.49 -1.27 -10.18
N PRO A 272 -11.42 -2.26 -10.23
CA PRO A 272 -11.30 -3.47 -9.42
C PRO A 272 -10.15 -4.39 -9.86
N PHE A 273 -9.62 -4.23 -11.07
CA PHE A 273 -8.52 -5.03 -11.60
C PHE A 273 -7.14 -4.43 -11.35
N GLN A 274 -7.06 -3.17 -10.94
CA GLN A 274 -5.80 -2.46 -10.73
C GLN A 274 -4.88 -3.18 -9.74
N PRO A 275 -5.34 -3.68 -8.57
CA PRO A 275 -4.48 -4.38 -7.62
C PRO A 275 -3.86 -5.67 -8.16
N TYR A 276 -4.50 -6.28 -9.15
CA TYR A 276 -4.09 -7.59 -9.71
C TYR A 276 -3.39 -7.47 -11.06
N ASN A 277 -3.28 -6.26 -11.59
CA ASN A 277 -2.63 -6.01 -12.87
C ASN A 277 -1.11 -6.03 -12.70
N LYS A 278 -0.40 -6.75 -13.58
CA LYS A 278 1.05 -6.93 -13.53
C LYS A 278 1.80 -5.60 -13.66
N GLU A 279 1.35 -4.73 -14.56
CA GLU A 279 1.98 -3.43 -14.80
C GLU A 279 1.78 -2.48 -13.62
N ALA A 280 0.55 -2.35 -13.10
CA ALA A 280 0.26 -1.54 -11.93
C ALA A 280 1.04 -2.02 -10.68
N THR A 281 1.14 -3.34 -10.50
CA THR A 281 1.95 -3.95 -9.43
C THR A 281 3.44 -3.63 -9.61
N ALA A 282 3.97 -3.76 -10.84
CA ALA A 282 5.37 -3.45 -11.12
C ALA A 282 5.70 -1.97 -10.90
N ASN A 283 4.82 -1.06 -11.31
CA ASN A 283 4.96 0.38 -11.08
C ASN A 283 5.05 0.71 -9.58
N GLN A 284 4.23 0.08 -8.77
CA GLN A 284 4.24 0.26 -7.31
C GLN A 284 5.53 -0.27 -6.67
N ILE A 285 5.99 -1.45 -7.08
CA ILE A 285 7.23 -2.05 -6.59
C ILE A 285 8.43 -1.20 -6.98
N ASN A 286 8.57 -0.85 -8.26
CA ASN A 286 9.65 -0.01 -8.77
C ASN A 286 9.71 1.35 -8.08
N TYR A 287 8.55 1.91 -7.71
CA TYR A 287 8.49 3.13 -6.91
C TYR A 287 9.15 2.94 -5.54
N PHE A 288 8.78 1.89 -4.79
CA PHE A 288 9.36 1.65 -3.47
C PHE A 288 10.85 1.32 -3.53
N GLU A 289 11.28 0.53 -4.52
CA GLU A 289 12.71 0.29 -4.77
C GLU A 289 13.48 1.58 -5.05
N LYS A 290 12.89 2.51 -5.81
CA LYS A 290 13.51 3.80 -6.10
C LYS A 290 13.63 4.71 -4.88
N VAL A 291 12.58 4.82 -4.06
CA VAL A 291 12.57 5.75 -2.92
C VAL A 291 13.38 5.24 -1.74
N PHE A 292 13.35 3.95 -1.46
CA PHE A 292 14.07 3.36 -0.32
C PHE A 292 15.46 2.84 -0.67
N GLY A 293 15.76 2.72 -1.95
CA GLY A 293 16.90 1.98 -2.45
C GLY A 293 16.64 0.47 -2.41
N PHE A 294 17.35 -0.28 -3.24
CA PHE A 294 17.30 -1.74 -3.20
C PHE A 294 17.97 -2.19 -1.90
N PRO A 295 17.32 -3.02 -1.06
CA PRO A 295 17.98 -3.56 0.12
C PRO A 295 19.07 -4.55 -0.24
#